data_e5dcc468068a993e6a08000edbba3162
#
_entry.id   e5dcc468068a993e6a08000edbba3162
#
_cell.length_a   1.000
_cell.length_b   1.000
_cell.length_c   1.000
_cell.angle_alpha   90.00
_cell.angle_beta   90.00
_cell.angle_gamma   90.00
#
_symmetry.space_group_name_H-M   'P 1'
#
loop_
_entity.id
_entity.type
_entity.pdbx_description
1 polymer ?
#
loop_
_entity_poly.entity_id
_entity_poly.type
_entity_poly.pdbx_seq_one_letter_code
_entity_poly.pdbx_strand_id
1 'polypeptide(L)'
;MSQRTFDPQRFSYVKPETDRVIQVVKLANTDRMHALVHVLKKGGENNLHSHTHQDGLWMVLRGGARFYGEGNKVLAEIGPNEGILIPRGFRYWFESCGSTELELLHVIALDQPQADERQVVKDRINYEPPKTDIEAIPVTEAGR
;
A
#
# COMPACT_ATOMS: atom_id res chain seq x y z
N MET A 1 -24.19 -7.55 -2.52
CA MET A 1 -22.89 -7.43 -3.21
C MET A 1 -22.85 -6.12 -3.96
N SER A 2 -21.84 -5.33 -3.69
CA SER A 2 -21.71 -4.08 -4.42
C SER A 2 -21.28 -4.35 -5.86
N GLN A 3 -21.89 -3.67 -6.78
CA GLN A 3 -21.47 -3.74 -8.16
C GLN A 3 -20.33 -2.77 -8.37
N ARG A 4 -19.31 -3.22 -9.04
CA ARG A 4 -18.24 -2.36 -9.47
C ARG A 4 -18.64 -1.68 -10.76
N THR A 5 -18.36 -0.40 -10.86
CA THR A 5 -18.62 0.34 -12.07
C THR A 5 -17.45 0.19 -13.04
N PHE A 6 -17.77 0.15 -14.32
CA PHE A 6 -16.78 0.19 -15.39
C PHE A 6 -16.82 1.53 -16.14
N ASP A 7 -17.61 2.48 -15.64
CA ASP A 7 -17.57 3.84 -16.16
C ASP A 7 -16.30 4.54 -15.67
N PRO A 8 -15.81 5.53 -16.40
CA PRO A 8 -14.65 6.30 -15.94
C PRO A 8 -14.91 6.92 -14.56
N GLN A 9 -13.90 6.89 -13.74
CA GLN A 9 -13.94 7.44 -12.38
C GLN A 9 -12.98 8.62 -12.30
N ARG A 10 -13.51 9.80 -12.02
CA ARG A 10 -12.67 10.96 -11.75
C ARG A 10 -12.35 11.00 -10.26
N PHE A 11 -11.12 11.30 -9.91
CA PHE A 11 -10.73 11.45 -8.52
C PHE A 11 -9.77 12.62 -8.37
N SER A 12 -9.64 13.09 -7.14
CA SER A 12 -8.58 13.99 -6.74
C SER A 12 -8.14 13.59 -5.35
N TYR A 13 -6.87 13.82 -5.05
CA TYR A 13 -6.31 13.48 -3.75
C TYR A 13 -6.12 14.75 -2.94
N VAL A 14 -6.64 14.71 -1.71
CA VAL A 14 -6.37 15.73 -0.68
C VAL A 14 -5.87 14.99 0.55
N LYS A 15 -4.71 15.39 1.05
CA LYS A 15 -4.15 14.77 2.25
C LYS A 15 -5.14 14.94 3.40
N PRO A 16 -5.56 13.85 4.05
CA PRO A 16 -6.49 13.94 5.18
C PRO A 16 -5.79 14.53 6.42
N GLU A 17 -6.54 15.30 7.19
CA GLU A 17 -6.10 15.68 8.51
C GLU A 17 -6.61 14.64 9.49
N THR A 18 -5.69 13.97 10.17
CA THR A 18 -6.03 12.85 11.04
C THR A 18 -5.00 12.71 12.15
N ASP A 19 -5.43 12.21 13.30
CA ASP A 19 -4.54 11.83 14.40
C ASP A 19 -3.98 10.42 14.23
N ARG A 20 -4.46 9.68 13.24
CA ARG A 20 -3.98 8.32 12.97
C ARG A 20 -2.53 8.33 12.51
N VAL A 21 -1.79 7.35 12.98
CA VAL A 21 -0.40 7.14 12.53
C VAL A 21 -0.39 6.66 11.08
N ILE A 22 -1.35 5.83 10.69
CA ILE A 22 -1.50 5.32 9.33
C ILE A 22 -2.94 5.55 8.89
N GLN A 23 -3.09 6.11 7.69
CA GLN A 23 -4.39 6.28 7.05
C GLN A 23 -4.29 5.91 5.59
N VAL A 24 -5.29 5.21 5.07
CA VAL A 24 -5.38 4.88 3.65
C VAL A 24 -6.55 5.63 3.03
N VAL A 25 -6.27 6.35 1.94
CA VAL A 25 -7.26 7.12 1.19
C VAL A 25 -7.53 6.40 -0.13
N LYS A 26 -8.77 6.01 -0.36
CA LYS A 26 -9.16 5.37 -1.62
C LYS A 26 -9.34 6.44 -2.69
N LEU A 27 -8.81 6.18 -3.88
CA LEU A 27 -8.97 7.06 -5.04
C LEU A 27 -10.01 6.49 -6.02
N ALA A 28 -9.77 5.30 -6.51
CA ALA A 28 -10.63 4.68 -7.52
C ALA A 28 -10.38 3.18 -7.55
N ASN A 29 -11.34 2.42 -8.05
CA ASN A 29 -11.15 0.99 -8.21
C ASN A 29 -12.08 0.38 -9.25
N THR A 30 -11.64 -0.74 -9.80
CA THR A 30 -12.45 -1.65 -10.58
C THR A 30 -12.31 -3.04 -9.96
N ASP A 31 -12.83 -4.06 -10.61
CA ASP A 31 -12.64 -5.44 -10.16
C ASP A 31 -11.20 -5.96 -10.41
N ARG A 32 -10.38 -5.18 -11.13
CA ARG A 32 -9.00 -5.56 -11.50
C ARG A 32 -7.94 -4.61 -10.97
N MET A 33 -8.33 -3.46 -10.45
CA MET A 33 -7.33 -2.46 -10.06
C MET A 33 -7.84 -1.60 -8.91
N HIS A 34 -6.91 -1.23 -8.02
CA HIS A 34 -7.18 -0.29 -6.93
C HIS A 34 -6.11 0.78 -6.94
N ALA A 35 -6.52 2.03 -6.72
CA ALA A 35 -5.60 3.14 -6.53
C ALA A 35 -5.88 3.77 -5.18
N LEU A 36 -4.84 3.89 -4.37
CA LEU A 36 -4.90 4.32 -2.97
C LEU A 36 -3.75 5.26 -2.67
N VAL A 37 -3.88 6.05 -1.61
CA VAL A 37 -2.75 6.76 -1.03
C VAL A 37 -2.65 6.36 0.44
N HIS A 38 -1.47 5.91 0.85
CA HIS A 38 -1.14 5.63 2.23
C HIS A 38 -0.49 6.88 2.83
N VAL A 39 -1.03 7.35 3.94
CA VAL A 39 -0.47 8.50 4.67
C VAL A 39 0.05 7.97 6.00
N LEU A 40 1.35 8.09 6.22
CA LEU A 40 2.02 7.52 7.40
C LEU A 40 2.81 8.61 8.12
N LYS A 41 2.54 8.77 9.40
CA LYS A 41 3.33 9.66 10.26
C LYS A 41 4.66 9.00 10.62
N LYS A 42 4.66 7.68 10.77
CA LYS A 42 5.85 6.85 10.99
C LYS A 42 5.50 5.39 10.70
N GLY A 43 6.53 4.55 10.63
CA GLY A 43 6.34 3.12 10.38
C GLY A 43 5.93 2.81 8.96
N GLY A 44 5.25 1.70 8.76
CA GLY A 44 4.83 1.26 7.45
C GLY A 44 4.19 -0.11 7.47
N GLU A 45 4.26 -0.82 6.36
CA GLU A 45 3.95 -2.24 6.29
C GLU A 45 5.22 -2.99 6.74
N ASN A 46 5.40 -3.08 8.03
CA ASN A 46 6.68 -3.36 8.67
C ASN A 46 6.90 -4.82 9.06
N ASN A 47 6.17 -5.73 8.46
CA ASN A 47 6.43 -7.16 8.55
C ASN A 47 6.62 -7.74 7.16
N LEU A 48 7.55 -8.68 7.05
CA LEU A 48 7.82 -9.35 5.78
C LEU A 48 6.57 -10.08 5.31
N HIS A 49 6.12 -9.79 4.12
CA HIS A 49 4.89 -10.35 3.56
C HIS A 49 4.97 -10.42 2.03
N SER A 50 4.05 -11.13 1.44
CA SER A 50 3.84 -11.13 -0.01
C SER A 50 2.35 -11.12 -0.32
N HIS A 51 2.04 -10.86 -1.58
CA HIS A 51 0.67 -10.95 -2.10
C HIS A 51 0.65 -11.95 -3.25
N THR A 52 -0.33 -12.85 -3.25
CA THR A 52 -0.37 -13.94 -4.21
C THR A 52 -0.92 -13.51 -5.56
N HIS A 53 -1.91 -12.62 -5.56
CA HIS A 53 -2.68 -12.29 -6.77
C HIS A 53 -2.62 -10.82 -7.18
N GLN A 54 -1.70 -10.05 -6.61
CA GLN A 54 -1.59 -8.63 -6.97
C GLN A 54 -0.15 -8.19 -7.19
N ASP A 55 0.03 -7.36 -8.19
CA ASP A 55 1.24 -6.57 -8.35
C ASP A 55 0.97 -5.21 -7.73
N GLY A 56 1.97 -4.63 -7.08
CA GLY A 56 1.84 -3.32 -6.45
C GLY A 56 2.84 -2.33 -6.99
N LEU A 57 2.35 -1.22 -7.51
CA LEU A 57 3.20 -0.11 -7.91
C LEU A 57 3.10 0.96 -6.83
N TRP A 58 4.24 1.37 -6.30
CA TRP A 58 4.34 2.37 -5.26
C TRP A 58 5.09 3.59 -5.78
N MET A 59 4.59 4.78 -5.48
CA MET A 59 5.29 6.02 -5.82
C MET A 59 5.14 7.02 -4.68
N VAL A 60 6.24 7.60 -4.24
CA VAL A 60 6.22 8.62 -3.19
C VAL A 60 5.70 9.93 -3.76
N LEU A 61 4.70 10.50 -3.11
CA LEU A 61 4.19 11.84 -3.41
C LEU A 61 4.85 12.87 -2.51
N ARG A 62 5.11 12.51 -1.24
CA ARG A 62 5.77 13.37 -0.27
C ARG A 62 6.44 12.52 0.80
N GLY A 63 7.59 12.96 1.30
CA GLY A 63 8.35 12.24 2.31
C GLY A 63 9.33 11.27 1.69
N GLY A 64 9.62 10.20 2.39
CA GLY A 64 10.53 9.16 1.93
C GLY A 64 10.11 7.79 2.44
N ALA A 65 10.42 6.77 1.66
CA ALA A 65 10.13 5.39 2.01
C ALA A 65 11.34 4.51 1.73
N ARG A 66 11.55 3.52 2.57
CA ARG A 66 12.58 2.50 2.35
C ARG A 66 11.91 1.14 2.28
N PHE A 67 12.19 0.43 1.20
CA PHE A 67 11.66 -0.91 0.95
C PHE A 67 12.74 -1.95 1.18
N TYR A 68 12.34 -3.04 1.82
CA TYR A 68 13.23 -4.15 2.20
C TYR A 68 12.70 -5.47 1.65
N GLY A 69 13.63 -6.34 1.29
CA GLY A 69 13.32 -7.73 0.98
C GLY A 69 13.66 -8.66 2.15
N GLU A 70 13.76 -9.96 1.87
CA GLU A 70 14.15 -10.96 2.87
C GLU A 70 15.50 -10.61 3.49
N GLY A 71 15.64 -10.92 4.78
CA GLY A 71 16.87 -10.63 5.50
C GLY A 71 17.12 -9.14 5.69
N ASN A 72 16.09 -8.31 5.55
CA ASN A 72 16.18 -6.86 5.65
C ASN A 72 17.14 -6.24 4.63
N LYS A 73 17.29 -6.90 3.48
CA LYS A 73 18.06 -6.33 2.39
C LYS A 73 17.32 -5.13 1.83
N VAL A 74 18.00 -3.98 1.74
CA VAL A 74 17.41 -2.77 1.18
C VAL A 74 17.22 -2.95 -0.32
N LEU A 75 15.97 -2.82 -0.76
CA LEU A 75 15.62 -2.87 -2.19
C LEU A 75 15.72 -1.48 -2.80
N ALA A 76 15.20 -0.48 -2.10
CA ALA A 76 15.20 0.89 -2.58
C ALA A 76 14.92 1.86 -1.43
N GLU A 77 15.49 3.04 -1.55
CA GLU A 77 15.15 4.19 -0.72
C GLU A 77 14.70 5.27 -1.70
N ILE A 78 13.44 5.69 -1.59
CA ILE A 78 12.79 6.54 -2.60
C ILE A 78 12.21 7.78 -1.97
N GLY A 79 12.28 8.88 -2.71
CA GLY A 79 11.69 10.16 -2.38
C GLY A 79 10.63 10.58 -3.39
N PRO A 80 10.17 11.84 -3.34
CA PRO A 80 9.08 12.30 -4.20
C PRO A 80 9.31 12.03 -5.68
N ASN A 81 8.28 11.54 -6.34
CA ASN A 81 8.26 11.18 -7.76
C ASN A 81 9.10 9.95 -8.11
N GLU A 82 9.58 9.23 -7.10
CA GLU A 82 10.27 7.96 -7.30
C GLU A 82 9.39 6.82 -6.81
N GLY A 83 9.58 5.64 -7.37
CA GLY A 83 8.75 4.51 -7.02
C GLY A 83 9.42 3.16 -7.21
N ILE A 84 8.65 2.13 -6.89
CA ILE A 84 9.08 0.73 -7.02
C ILE A 84 7.87 -0.11 -7.39
N LEU A 85 8.07 -1.07 -8.27
CA LEU A 85 7.07 -2.08 -8.59
C LEU A 85 7.42 -3.38 -7.86
N ILE A 86 6.50 -3.86 -7.05
CA ILE A 86 6.64 -5.14 -6.35
C ILE A 86 5.70 -6.14 -7.02
N PRO A 87 6.24 -7.14 -7.73
CA PRO A 87 5.39 -8.14 -8.35
C PRO A 87 4.82 -9.11 -7.31
N ARG A 88 3.70 -9.74 -7.66
CA ARG A 88 3.08 -10.74 -6.79
C ARG A 88 4.07 -11.86 -6.44
N GLY A 89 3.96 -12.36 -5.23
CA GLY A 89 4.84 -13.40 -4.71
C GLY A 89 6.15 -12.89 -4.14
N PHE A 90 6.54 -11.66 -4.42
CA PHE A 90 7.78 -11.11 -3.89
C PHE A 90 7.61 -10.73 -2.43
N ARG A 91 8.53 -11.13 -1.56
CA ARG A 91 8.49 -10.85 -0.12
C ARG A 91 9.15 -9.52 0.17
N TYR A 92 8.43 -8.64 0.86
CA TYR A 92 8.91 -7.30 1.15
C TYR A 92 8.24 -6.71 2.39
N TRP A 93 8.81 -5.62 2.86
CA TRP A 93 8.19 -4.71 3.82
C TRP A 93 8.77 -3.33 3.58
N PHE A 94 8.16 -2.30 4.15
CA PHE A 94 8.65 -0.93 3.99
C PHE A 94 8.36 -0.10 5.22
N GLU A 95 9.08 1.01 5.34
CA GLU A 95 8.85 1.99 6.39
C GLU A 95 9.07 3.39 5.86
N SER A 96 8.46 4.37 6.54
CA SER A 96 8.72 5.78 6.34
C SER A 96 10.13 6.10 6.83
N CYS A 97 10.91 6.80 6.04
CA CYS A 97 12.30 7.14 6.41
C CYS A 97 12.63 8.62 6.26
N GLY A 98 11.68 9.43 5.85
CA GLY A 98 11.89 10.86 5.69
C GLY A 98 11.64 11.65 6.97
N SER A 99 11.92 12.95 6.92
CA SER A 99 11.68 13.87 8.05
C SER A 99 10.25 14.41 8.09
N THR A 100 9.47 14.16 7.07
CA THR A 100 8.06 14.57 6.98
C THR A 100 7.18 13.34 6.89
N GLU A 101 5.87 13.54 7.06
CA GLU A 101 4.92 12.46 6.85
C GLU A 101 5.06 11.90 5.45
N LEU A 102 4.91 10.59 5.32
CA LEU A 102 4.96 9.91 4.04
C LEU A 102 3.58 9.88 3.41
N GLU A 103 3.50 10.31 2.15
CA GLU A 103 2.31 10.14 1.32
C GLU A 103 2.72 9.27 0.14
N LEU A 104 2.15 8.08 0.07
CA LEU A 104 2.63 7.02 -0.82
C LEU A 104 1.47 6.52 -1.68
N LEU A 105 1.55 6.80 -2.97
CA LEU A 105 0.58 6.27 -3.93
C LEU A 105 0.79 4.76 -4.09
N HIS A 106 -0.29 4.01 -4.05
CA HIS A 106 -0.27 2.56 -4.25
C HIS A 106 -1.29 2.19 -5.30
N VAL A 107 -0.82 1.65 -6.41
CA VAL A 107 -1.68 1.13 -7.48
C VAL A 107 -1.54 -0.38 -7.48
N ILE A 108 -2.66 -1.07 -7.30
CA ILE A 108 -2.73 -2.52 -7.23
C ILE A 108 -3.35 -3.03 -8.53
N ALA A 109 -2.66 -3.94 -9.20
CA ALA A 109 -3.17 -4.66 -10.36
C ALA A 109 -3.43 -6.11 -9.96
N LEU A 110 -4.64 -6.59 -10.18
CA LEU A 110 -5.07 -7.93 -9.79
C LEU A 110 -4.97 -8.87 -10.99
N ASP A 111 -4.49 -10.09 -10.76
CA ASP A 111 -4.36 -11.10 -11.83
C ASP A 111 -5.70 -11.78 -12.15
N GLN A 112 -6.72 -11.54 -11.34
CA GLN A 112 -8.06 -12.04 -11.58
C GLN A 112 -9.08 -11.06 -11.00
N PRO A 113 -10.30 -11.01 -11.53
CA PRO A 113 -11.32 -10.12 -11.01
C PRO A 113 -11.64 -10.43 -9.55
N GLN A 114 -11.86 -9.37 -8.77
CA GLN A 114 -12.22 -9.48 -7.36
C GLN A 114 -13.61 -8.92 -7.16
N ALA A 115 -14.51 -9.72 -6.59
CA ALA A 115 -15.87 -9.28 -6.30
C ALA A 115 -15.95 -8.35 -5.10
N ASP A 116 -14.97 -8.43 -4.20
CA ASP A 116 -14.96 -7.72 -2.92
C ASP A 116 -13.53 -7.29 -2.62
N GLU A 117 -13.37 -6.04 -2.16
CA GLU A 117 -12.07 -5.50 -1.75
C GLU A 117 -11.40 -6.34 -0.65
N ARG A 118 -12.18 -7.02 0.17
CA ARG A 118 -11.65 -7.87 1.25
C ARG A 118 -10.78 -9.01 0.73
N GLN A 119 -10.98 -9.43 -0.50
CA GLN A 119 -10.15 -10.48 -1.09
C GLN A 119 -8.71 -10.05 -1.24
N VAL A 120 -8.48 -8.75 -1.40
CA VAL A 120 -7.12 -8.19 -1.46
C VAL A 120 -6.38 -8.43 -0.13
N VAL A 121 -7.08 -8.28 0.99
CA VAL A 121 -6.49 -8.53 2.32
C VAL A 121 -6.20 -10.01 2.51
N LYS A 122 -7.13 -10.88 2.13
CA LYS A 122 -6.99 -12.33 2.30
C LYS A 122 -5.82 -12.90 1.51
N ASP A 123 -5.40 -12.20 0.49
CA ASP A 123 -4.33 -12.63 -0.38
C ASP A 123 -2.94 -12.42 0.22
N ARG A 124 -2.86 -11.70 1.31
CA ARG A 124 -1.59 -11.38 1.96
C ARG A 124 -1.08 -12.56 2.79
N ILE A 125 0.18 -12.92 2.58
CA ILE A 125 0.88 -13.92 3.36
C ILE A 125 1.94 -13.22 4.21
N ASN A 126 1.87 -13.39 5.52
CA ASN A 126 2.82 -12.80 6.44
C ASN A 126 3.85 -13.85 6.86
N TYR A 127 5.13 -13.49 6.80
CA TYR A 127 6.24 -14.39 7.10
C TYR A 127 6.90 -14.10 8.44
N GLU A 128 6.74 -12.89 8.95
CA GLU A 128 7.29 -12.52 10.26
C GLU A 128 6.44 -11.44 10.90
N PRO A 129 6.50 -11.29 12.23
CA PRO A 129 5.72 -10.27 12.92
C PRO A 129 6.18 -8.86 12.57
N PRO A 130 5.36 -7.86 12.85
CA PRO A 130 5.74 -6.47 12.64
C PRO A 130 7.06 -6.11 13.33
N LYS A 131 7.84 -5.25 12.69
CA LYS A 131 9.17 -4.86 13.16
C LYS A 131 9.14 -3.70 14.14
N THR A 132 8.01 -3.05 14.30
CA THR A 132 7.80 -1.94 15.21
C THR A 132 6.58 -2.21 16.08
N ASP A 133 6.30 -1.31 17.01
CA ASP A 133 5.08 -1.36 17.82
C ASP A 133 3.83 -0.92 17.05
N ILE A 134 3.99 -0.59 15.78
CA ILE A 134 2.87 -0.24 14.91
C ILE A 134 2.51 -1.47 14.10
N GLU A 135 1.28 -1.96 14.27
CA GLU A 135 0.79 -3.05 13.45
C GLU A 135 0.65 -2.61 12.00
N ALA A 136 1.02 -3.51 11.08
CA ALA A 136 0.74 -3.31 9.68
C ALA A 136 -0.77 -3.39 9.47
N ILE A 137 -1.32 -2.39 8.76
CA ILE A 137 -2.77 -2.30 8.54
C ILE A 137 -3.07 -2.73 7.12
N PRO A 138 -3.96 -3.72 6.92
CA PRO A 138 -4.36 -4.10 5.57
C PRO A 138 -4.95 -2.92 4.81
N VAL A 139 -4.60 -2.79 3.55
CA VAL A 139 -5.00 -1.68 2.69
C VAL A 139 -6.49 -1.44 2.71
N THR A 140 -7.28 -2.50 2.65
CA THR A 140 -8.74 -2.39 2.53
C THR A 140 -9.44 -2.00 3.83
N GLU A 141 -8.74 -1.98 4.95
CA GLU A 141 -9.33 -1.63 6.25
C GLU A 141 -9.01 -0.20 6.67
N ALA A 142 -7.80 0.27 6.42
CA ALA A 142 -7.30 1.51 7.01
C ALA A 142 -7.96 2.78 6.46
N GLY A 143 -8.53 2.74 5.29
CA GLY A 143 -9.16 3.91 4.66
C GLY A 143 -10.64 4.06 4.90
N ARG A 144 -11.22 3.28 5.76
CA ARG A 144 -12.67 3.24 5.93
C ARG A 144 -13.17 3.99 7.13
#